data_8c43b364fa75dcd7d168c07ad641a0a2
#
_entry.id   8c43b364fa75dcd7d168c07ad641a0a2
#
_cell.length_a   1.000
_cell.length_b   1.000
_cell.length_c   1.000
_cell.angle_alpha   90.00
_cell.angle_beta   90.00
_cell.angle_gamma   90.00
#
_symmetry.space_group_name_H-M   'P 1'
#
loop_
_entity.id
_entity.type
_entity.pdbx_description
1 polymer ?
#
loop_
_entity_poly.entity_id
_entity_poly.type
_entity_poly.pdbx_seq_one_letter_code
_entity_poly.pdbx_strand_id
1 'polypeptide(L)'
;NAAGKVIGVVSQKNEDIEEPTFADINSVGTVARILRVLKMPDGNVTVILQGKKRFEIDEMTTEEPYMKATIKEVEEKRPRKNDKEFIAIIDSVKELAISIIEESPNIPTEATFAIKNIESHSFLINFVSSNMNLSLQEKQDLLSINNLKDRALAALKFMNFELQKLELKNDIQSKVRFDLDQQQREYFLHQQMKTIQEELGGVSQEEELEEMRQKAAKKKWDAKTQKHFEKELSKMQRMNPQSPDFGIQRNYIELFLELPWNHFSKDKFDLKFAQKVLDRDHFGLDEVK
;
A
#
# COMPACT_ATOMS: atom_id res chain seq x y z
N ASN A 1 -34.16 -15.09 -32.27
CA ASN A 1 -33.60 -13.74 -32.21
C ASN A 1 -34.11 -13.02 -30.96
N ALA A 2 -33.29 -12.90 -29.89
CA ALA A 2 -33.69 -12.29 -28.61
C ALA A 2 -33.55 -10.76 -28.64
N ALA A 3 -32.88 -10.19 -29.65
CA ALA A 3 -32.68 -8.75 -29.75
C ALA A 3 -34.03 -8.02 -29.91
N GLY A 4 -34.22 -6.95 -29.15
CA GLY A 4 -35.48 -6.17 -29.14
C GLY A 4 -36.52 -6.62 -28.11
N LYS A 5 -36.35 -7.78 -27.48
CA LYS A 5 -37.24 -8.24 -26.40
C LYS A 5 -37.02 -7.41 -25.12
N VAL A 6 -38.08 -7.30 -24.35
CA VAL A 6 -38.09 -6.60 -23.05
C VAL A 6 -38.16 -7.63 -21.94
N ILE A 7 -37.31 -7.44 -20.90
CA ILE A 7 -37.27 -8.29 -19.72
C ILE A 7 -37.25 -7.41 -18.46
N GLY A 8 -37.73 -7.96 -17.35
CA GLY A 8 -37.50 -7.40 -16.02
C GLY A 8 -36.14 -7.86 -15.49
N VAL A 9 -35.37 -6.94 -14.94
CA VAL A 9 -34.11 -7.24 -14.28
C VAL A 9 -34.23 -6.83 -12.84
N VAL A 10 -33.99 -7.77 -11.94
CA VAL A 10 -33.99 -7.58 -10.50
C VAL A 10 -32.70 -8.16 -9.91
N SER A 11 -32.23 -7.59 -8.83
CA SER A 11 -31.09 -8.11 -8.10
C SER A 11 -31.49 -9.12 -7.04
N GLN A 12 -30.65 -10.10 -6.79
CA GLN A 12 -30.76 -10.97 -5.62
C GLN A 12 -30.45 -10.19 -4.35
N LYS A 13 -30.98 -10.62 -3.23
CA LYS A 13 -30.64 -10.10 -1.89
C LYS A 13 -29.31 -10.64 -1.39
N ASN A 14 -29.00 -11.90 -1.75
CA ASN A 14 -27.73 -12.56 -1.44
C ASN A 14 -27.14 -13.18 -2.72
N GLU A 15 -25.91 -12.80 -3.08
CA GLU A 15 -25.22 -13.23 -4.30
C GLU A 15 -24.82 -14.71 -4.27
N ASP A 16 -24.71 -15.33 -3.07
CA ASP A 16 -24.25 -16.71 -2.89
C ASP A 16 -25.31 -17.78 -3.25
N ILE A 17 -26.55 -17.36 -3.52
CA ILE A 17 -27.64 -18.29 -3.85
C ILE A 17 -27.60 -18.59 -5.35
N GLU A 18 -27.25 -19.84 -5.73
CA GLU A 18 -27.18 -20.26 -7.12
C GLU A 18 -28.55 -20.33 -7.80
N GLU A 19 -29.56 -20.82 -7.09
CA GLU A 19 -30.95 -20.92 -7.57
C GLU A 19 -31.88 -20.05 -6.71
N PRO A 20 -32.00 -18.74 -6.99
CA PRO A 20 -32.81 -17.84 -6.19
C PRO A 20 -34.29 -18.10 -6.39
N THR A 21 -35.05 -18.09 -5.32
CA THR A 21 -36.51 -18.07 -5.29
C THR A 21 -37.04 -16.63 -5.31
N PHE A 22 -38.33 -16.44 -5.41
CA PHE A 22 -38.95 -15.12 -5.29
C PHE A 22 -38.66 -14.41 -3.96
N ALA A 23 -38.40 -15.15 -2.87
CA ALA A 23 -38.06 -14.59 -1.58
C ALA A 23 -36.66 -13.97 -1.56
N ASP A 24 -35.79 -14.44 -2.45
CA ASP A 24 -34.36 -14.08 -2.52
C ASP A 24 -34.06 -12.89 -3.44
N ILE A 25 -35.07 -12.39 -4.15
CA ILE A 25 -34.94 -11.24 -5.06
C ILE A 25 -35.55 -9.97 -4.44
N ASN A 26 -35.06 -8.82 -4.91
CA ASN A 26 -35.59 -7.52 -4.52
C ASN A 26 -36.89 -7.21 -5.25
N SER A 27 -37.80 -6.46 -4.60
CA SER A 27 -39.10 -6.10 -5.17
C SER A 27 -39.00 -5.02 -6.27
N VAL A 28 -37.99 -4.14 -6.20
CA VAL A 28 -37.80 -3.07 -7.17
C VAL A 28 -36.73 -3.47 -8.18
N GLY A 29 -37.09 -3.39 -9.46
CA GLY A 29 -36.21 -3.72 -10.57
C GLY A 29 -36.27 -2.71 -11.69
N THR A 30 -35.64 -3.07 -12.81
CA THR A 30 -35.57 -2.25 -14.02
C THR A 30 -36.07 -3.04 -15.22
N VAL A 31 -37.05 -2.51 -15.96
CA VAL A 31 -37.42 -2.98 -17.26
C VAL A 31 -36.30 -2.68 -18.24
N ALA A 32 -35.73 -3.71 -18.82
CA ALA A 32 -34.60 -3.57 -19.75
C ALA A 32 -34.93 -4.17 -21.13
N ARG A 33 -34.37 -3.53 -22.15
CA ARG A 33 -34.43 -4.03 -23.54
C ARG A 33 -33.13 -4.76 -23.86
N ILE A 34 -33.26 -5.95 -24.45
CA ILE A 34 -32.09 -6.68 -24.95
C ILE A 34 -31.62 -6.02 -26.24
N LEU A 35 -30.43 -5.42 -26.22
CA LEU A 35 -29.82 -4.82 -27.40
C LEU A 35 -29.07 -5.86 -28.22
N ARG A 36 -28.28 -6.71 -27.59
CA ARG A 36 -27.44 -7.71 -28.24
C ARG A 36 -27.22 -8.92 -27.33
N VAL A 37 -27.15 -10.08 -27.96
CA VAL A 37 -26.74 -11.33 -27.30
C VAL A 37 -25.47 -11.80 -28.01
N LEU A 38 -24.40 -11.96 -27.29
CA LEU A 38 -23.10 -12.42 -27.77
C LEU A 38 -22.84 -13.81 -27.20
N LYS A 39 -22.54 -14.77 -28.07
CA LYS A 39 -22.04 -16.08 -27.63
C LYS A 39 -20.51 -16.01 -27.60
N MET A 40 -19.94 -16.28 -26.47
CA MET A 40 -18.50 -16.29 -26.27
C MET A 40 -17.92 -17.66 -26.69
N PRO A 41 -16.64 -17.73 -27.06
CA PRO A 41 -15.98 -18.98 -27.45
C PRO A 41 -15.95 -20.06 -26.35
N ASP A 42 -16.01 -19.63 -25.09
CA ASP A 42 -16.04 -20.47 -23.88
C ASP A 42 -17.41 -21.11 -23.60
N GLY A 43 -18.41 -20.85 -24.47
CA GLY A 43 -19.79 -21.31 -24.30
C GLY A 43 -20.69 -20.39 -23.50
N ASN A 44 -20.16 -19.37 -22.89
CA ASN A 44 -20.92 -18.38 -22.13
C ASN A 44 -21.71 -17.45 -23.04
N VAL A 45 -22.82 -16.91 -22.53
CA VAL A 45 -23.66 -15.95 -23.25
C VAL A 45 -23.61 -14.59 -22.53
N THR A 46 -23.11 -13.59 -23.24
CA THR A 46 -23.12 -12.20 -22.78
C THR A 46 -24.30 -11.47 -23.37
N VAL A 47 -25.11 -10.83 -22.52
CA VAL A 47 -26.28 -10.06 -22.92
C VAL A 47 -26.07 -8.59 -22.65
N ILE A 48 -26.20 -7.74 -23.67
CA ILE A 48 -26.14 -6.29 -23.50
C ILE A 48 -27.57 -5.78 -23.34
N LEU A 49 -27.82 -5.16 -22.19
CA LEU A 49 -29.13 -4.66 -21.78
C LEU A 49 -29.15 -3.14 -21.72
N GLN A 50 -30.28 -2.55 -22.08
CA GLN A 50 -30.55 -1.13 -21.86
C GLN A 50 -31.73 -0.97 -20.92
N GLY A 51 -31.47 -0.44 -19.72
CA GLY A 51 -32.51 -0.06 -18.77
C GLY A 51 -33.42 1.02 -19.32
N LYS A 52 -34.73 0.89 -19.08
CA LYS A 52 -35.75 1.83 -19.59
C LYS A 52 -36.49 2.52 -18.45
N LYS A 53 -37.15 1.76 -17.60
CA LYS A 53 -37.99 2.26 -16.52
C LYS A 53 -37.83 1.36 -15.30
N ARG A 54 -38.06 1.93 -14.13
CA ARG A 54 -38.14 1.18 -12.88
C ARG A 54 -39.52 0.56 -12.76
N PHE A 55 -39.57 -0.59 -12.12
CA PHE A 55 -40.81 -1.27 -11.77
C PHE A 55 -40.73 -1.83 -10.35
N GLU A 56 -41.88 -2.08 -9.77
CA GLU A 56 -42.06 -2.85 -8.55
C GLU A 56 -42.83 -4.12 -8.87
N ILE A 57 -42.41 -5.24 -8.32
CA ILE A 57 -43.10 -6.50 -8.43
C ILE A 57 -44.41 -6.42 -7.61
N ASP A 58 -45.56 -6.68 -8.26
CA ASP A 58 -46.87 -6.70 -7.64
C ASP A 58 -47.22 -8.11 -7.16
N GLU A 59 -47.33 -9.04 -8.11
CA GLU A 59 -47.63 -10.43 -7.83
C GLU A 59 -46.70 -11.36 -8.61
N MET A 60 -46.29 -12.40 -7.92
CA MET A 60 -45.44 -13.44 -8.50
C MET A 60 -46.31 -14.51 -9.12
N THR A 61 -46.13 -14.79 -10.42
CA THR A 61 -47.09 -15.63 -11.16
C THR A 61 -46.57 -17.05 -11.36
N THR A 62 -45.30 -17.22 -11.74
CA THR A 62 -44.75 -18.54 -12.12
C THR A 62 -43.23 -18.53 -11.86
N GLU A 63 -42.69 -19.63 -11.31
CA GLU A 63 -41.24 -19.82 -11.18
C GLU A 63 -40.63 -20.58 -12.34
N GLU A 64 -41.31 -21.59 -12.86
CA GLU A 64 -40.84 -22.43 -13.97
C GLU A 64 -41.56 -22.14 -15.28
N PRO A 65 -40.89 -22.27 -16.44
CA PRO A 65 -39.47 -22.56 -16.69
C PRO A 65 -38.56 -21.32 -16.48
N TYR A 66 -39.10 -20.18 -16.15
CA TYR A 66 -38.46 -18.93 -15.77
C TYR A 66 -39.42 -18.06 -14.96
N MET A 67 -38.91 -17.25 -14.09
CA MET A 67 -39.69 -16.40 -13.21
C MET A 67 -40.54 -15.40 -14.00
N LYS A 68 -41.82 -15.31 -13.65
CA LYS A 68 -42.76 -14.32 -14.18
C LYS A 68 -43.50 -13.64 -13.02
N ALA A 69 -43.69 -12.35 -13.20
CA ALA A 69 -44.42 -11.54 -12.23
C ALA A 69 -45.22 -10.47 -12.95
N THR A 70 -46.31 -10.06 -12.33
CA THR A 70 -46.99 -8.80 -12.67
C THR A 70 -46.21 -7.66 -12.07
N ILE A 71 -46.09 -6.57 -12.80
CA ILE A 71 -45.29 -5.42 -12.36
C ILE A 71 -46.12 -4.15 -12.40
N LYS A 72 -45.83 -3.26 -11.45
CA LYS A 72 -46.33 -1.88 -11.44
C LYS A 72 -45.19 -0.94 -11.84
N GLU A 73 -45.49 0.01 -12.74
CA GLU A 73 -44.51 1.06 -13.07
C GLU A 73 -44.33 1.98 -11.85
N VAL A 74 -43.10 2.20 -11.47
CA VAL A 74 -42.75 3.13 -10.38
C VAL A 74 -42.77 4.54 -10.93
N GLU A 75 -43.72 5.35 -10.51
CA GLU A 75 -43.81 6.77 -10.83
C GLU A 75 -42.71 7.55 -10.09
N GLU A 76 -41.87 8.25 -10.84
CA GLU A 76 -40.84 9.10 -10.28
C GLU A 76 -41.44 10.44 -9.83
N LYS A 77 -41.41 10.71 -8.53
CA LYS A 77 -41.80 12.01 -7.97
C LYS A 77 -40.71 13.04 -8.30
N ARG A 78 -41.01 13.93 -9.24
CA ARG A 78 -40.09 14.98 -9.67
C ARG A 78 -40.36 16.29 -8.93
N PRO A 79 -39.28 17.00 -8.49
CA PRO A 79 -39.43 18.34 -7.91
C PRO A 79 -39.94 19.33 -8.96
N ARG A 80 -40.42 20.48 -8.51
CA ARG A 80 -40.86 21.56 -9.40
C ARG A 80 -39.67 22.08 -10.23
N LYS A 81 -39.93 22.54 -11.46
CA LYS A 81 -38.87 23.05 -12.36
C LYS A 81 -37.98 24.18 -11.78
N ASN A 82 -38.53 24.97 -10.85
CA ASN A 82 -37.83 26.11 -10.23
C ASN A 82 -37.46 25.82 -8.75
N ASP A 83 -37.34 24.57 -8.36
CA ASP A 83 -36.85 24.21 -7.02
C ASP A 83 -35.34 24.51 -6.94
N LYS A 84 -35.02 25.66 -6.33
CA LYS A 84 -33.63 26.13 -6.19
C LYS A 84 -32.74 25.13 -5.44
N GLU A 85 -33.30 24.48 -4.43
CA GLU A 85 -32.56 23.52 -3.67
C GLU A 85 -32.21 22.26 -4.49
N PHE A 86 -33.18 21.80 -5.31
CA PHE A 86 -32.93 20.68 -6.21
C PHE A 86 -31.89 21.03 -7.29
N ILE A 87 -31.94 22.24 -7.84
CA ILE A 87 -30.93 22.71 -8.81
C ILE A 87 -29.55 22.71 -8.16
N ALA A 88 -29.40 23.26 -6.95
CA ALA A 88 -28.13 23.25 -6.23
C ALA A 88 -27.61 21.84 -5.94
N ILE A 89 -28.50 20.90 -5.60
CA ILE A 89 -28.14 19.49 -5.43
C ILE A 89 -27.61 18.89 -6.74
N ILE A 90 -28.24 19.17 -7.88
CA ILE A 90 -27.81 18.68 -9.18
C ILE A 90 -26.44 19.26 -9.58
N ASP A 91 -26.23 20.54 -9.32
CA ASP A 91 -24.94 21.18 -9.56
C ASP A 91 -23.84 20.55 -8.70
N SER A 92 -24.10 20.31 -7.42
CA SER A 92 -23.19 19.60 -6.55
C SER A 92 -22.91 18.16 -7.00
N VAL A 93 -23.92 17.43 -7.51
CA VAL A 93 -23.73 16.10 -8.10
C VAL A 93 -22.80 16.15 -9.31
N LYS A 94 -22.94 17.17 -10.18
CA LYS A 94 -22.05 17.35 -11.35
C LYS A 94 -20.62 17.67 -10.91
N GLU A 95 -20.45 18.59 -9.98
CA GLU A 95 -19.13 18.98 -9.45
C GLU A 95 -18.41 17.78 -8.82
N LEU A 96 -19.09 17.04 -7.94
CA LEU A 96 -18.50 15.85 -7.32
C LEU A 96 -18.19 14.75 -8.33
N ALA A 97 -19.05 14.54 -9.34
CA ALA A 97 -18.77 13.58 -10.40
C ALA A 97 -17.50 13.94 -11.17
N ILE A 98 -17.27 15.22 -11.43
CA ILE A 98 -16.07 15.72 -12.08
C ILE A 98 -14.85 15.49 -11.19
N SER A 99 -14.93 15.85 -9.90
CA SER A 99 -13.82 15.65 -8.95
C SER A 99 -13.46 14.17 -8.81
N ILE A 100 -14.46 13.26 -8.75
CA ILE A 100 -14.22 11.81 -8.71
C ILE A 100 -13.51 11.33 -9.99
N ILE A 101 -13.87 11.86 -11.16
CA ILE A 101 -13.22 11.52 -12.42
C ILE A 101 -11.76 12.00 -12.41
N GLU A 102 -11.50 13.22 -11.95
CA GLU A 102 -10.16 13.80 -11.87
C GLU A 102 -9.25 13.05 -10.91
N GLU A 103 -9.79 12.61 -9.76
CA GLU A 103 -9.05 11.82 -8.78
C GLU A 103 -8.91 10.33 -9.16
N SER A 104 -9.63 9.84 -10.17
CA SER A 104 -9.65 8.43 -10.56
C SER A 104 -8.69 8.15 -11.72
N PRO A 105 -7.55 7.48 -11.51
CA PRO A 105 -6.57 7.24 -12.57
C PRO A 105 -7.07 6.34 -13.70
N ASN A 106 -8.17 5.61 -13.48
CA ASN A 106 -8.71 4.64 -14.43
C ASN A 106 -9.87 5.20 -15.29
N ILE A 107 -10.31 6.43 -15.03
CA ILE A 107 -11.41 7.05 -15.78
C ILE A 107 -10.83 8.08 -16.74
N PRO A 108 -11.12 7.99 -18.04
CA PRO A 108 -10.67 9.01 -18.99
C PRO A 108 -11.23 10.39 -18.65
N THR A 109 -10.41 11.43 -18.77
CA THR A 109 -10.82 12.82 -18.49
C THR A 109 -11.93 13.34 -19.41
N GLU A 110 -12.09 12.71 -20.58
CA GLU A 110 -13.18 12.99 -21.52
C GLU A 110 -14.57 12.70 -20.92
N ALA A 111 -14.64 11.85 -19.90
CA ALA A 111 -15.90 11.58 -19.18
C ALA A 111 -16.49 12.84 -18.52
N THR A 112 -15.66 13.81 -18.18
CA THR A 112 -16.09 15.13 -17.67
C THR A 112 -17.01 15.85 -18.67
N PHE A 113 -16.72 15.77 -19.96
CA PHE A 113 -17.58 16.37 -21.01
C PHE A 113 -18.95 15.70 -21.05
N ALA A 114 -18.99 14.37 -20.90
CA ALA A 114 -20.25 13.65 -20.85
C ALA A 114 -21.12 14.11 -19.67
N ILE A 115 -20.54 14.21 -18.47
CA ILE A 115 -21.25 14.69 -17.25
C ILE A 115 -21.79 16.10 -17.45
N LYS A 116 -20.97 17.04 -17.96
CA LYS A 116 -21.36 18.44 -18.18
C LYS A 116 -22.56 18.57 -19.15
N ASN A 117 -22.61 17.73 -20.17
CA ASN A 117 -23.62 17.79 -21.24
C ASN A 117 -24.90 16.99 -20.94
N ILE A 118 -24.99 16.31 -19.79
CA ILE A 118 -26.23 15.64 -19.39
C ILE A 118 -27.27 16.70 -18.97
N GLU A 119 -28.33 16.84 -19.76
CA GLU A 119 -29.44 17.77 -19.47
C GLU A 119 -30.51 17.15 -18.55
N SER A 120 -30.73 15.83 -18.66
CA SER A 120 -31.73 15.15 -17.86
C SER A 120 -31.22 14.88 -16.44
N HIS A 121 -31.77 15.53 -15.44
CA HIS A 121 -31.41 15.36 -14.04
C HIS A 121 -31.62 13.90 -13.55
N SER A 122 -32.74 13.26 -13.95
CA SER A 122 -33.01 11.86 -13.63
C SER A 122 -31.97 10.93 -14.25
N PHE A 123 -31.58 11.19 -15.51
CA PHE A 123 -30.55 10.41 -16.19
C PHE A 123 -29.18 10.61 -15.51
N LEU A 124 -28.82 11.84 -15.15
CA LEU A 124 -27.58 12.15 -14.44
C LEU A 124 -27.47 11.37 -13.14
N ILE A 125 -28.50 11.45 -12.28
CA ILE A 125 -28.51 10.75 -10.99
C ILE A 125 -28.37 9.24 -11.20
N ASN A 126 -29.13 8.66 -12.11
CA ASN A 126 -29.07 7.23 -12.41
C ASN A 126 -27.71 6.82 -13.00
N PHE A 127 -27.16 7.63 -13.88
CA PHE A 127 -25.85 7.39 -14.50
C PHE A 127 -24.74 7.39 -13.45
N VAL A 128 -24.69 8.39 -12.60
CA VAL A 128 -23.72 8.49 -11.52
C VAL A 128 -23.89 7.32 -10.55
N SER A 129 -25.12 7.06 -10.09
CA SER A 129 -25.40 5.97 -9.14
C SER A 129 -24.98 4.58 -9.66
N SER A 130 -25.15 4.32 -10.97
CA SER A 130 -24.78 3.04 -11.57
C SER A 130 -23.27 2.86 -11.72
N ASN A 131 -22.52 3.97 -11.89
CA ASN A 131 -21.07 3.96 -12.08
C ASN A 131 -20.26 4.07 -10.78
N MET A 132 -20.89 4.45 -9.66
CA MET A 132 -20.23 4.44 -8.36
C MET A 132 -19.86 3.03 -7.89
N ASN A 133 -18.77 2.93 -7.16
CA ASN A 133 -18.32 1.68 -6.54
C ASN A 133 -19.06 1.42 -5.22
N LEU A 134 -20.36 1.16 -5.33
CA LEU A 134 -21.26 0.85 -4.22
C LEU A 134 -21.53 -0.65 -4.14
N SER A 135 -21.82 -1.12 -2.94
CA SER A 135 -22.35 -2.48 -2.72
C SER A 135 -23.70 -2.68 -3.44
N LEU A 136 -24.05 -3.93 -3.69
CA LEU A 136 -25.33 -4.27 -4.30
C LEU A 136 -26.51 -3.68 -3.52
N GLN A 137 -26.47 -3.78 -2.19
CA GLN A 137 -27.52 -3.24 -1.32
C GLN A 137 -27.65 -1.73 -1.43
N GLU A 138 -26.55 -0.99 -1.40
CA GLU A 138 -26.56 0.48 -1.55
C GLU A 138 -27.10 0.91 -2.93
N LYS A 139 -26.73 0.20 -3.99
CA LYS A 139 -27.31 0.44 -5.33
C LYS A 139 -28.81 0.15 -5.36
N GLN A 140 -29.25 -0.89 -4.69
CA GLN A 140 -30.65 -1.27 -4.58
C GLN A 140 -31.45 -0.24 -3.76
N ASP A 141 -30.87 0.26 -2.67
CA ASP A 141 -31.47 1.31 -1.85
C ASP A 141 -31.70 2.58 -2.68
N LEU A 142 -30.67 3.02 -3.45
CA LEU A 142 -30.81 4.15 -4.35
C LEU A 142 -31.88 3.91 -5.43
N LEU A 143 -31.94 2.71 -6.00
CA LEU A 143 -32.95 2.34 -7.01
C LEU A 143 -34.36 2.41 -6.44
N SER A 144 -34.54 2.08 -5.16
CA SER A 144 -35.85 2.03 -4.49
C SER A 144 -36.41 3.39 -4.13
N ILE A 145 -35.58 4.45 -4.08
CA ILE A 145 -36.03 5.81 -3.76
C ILE A 145 -36.85 6.40 -4.92
N ASN A 146 -38.14 6.66 -4.69
CA ASN A 146 -39.04 7.17 -5.71
C ASN A 146 -38.97 8.69 -5.90
N ASN A 147 -38.66 9.43 -4.85
CA ASN A 147 -38.48 10.88 -4.91
C ASN A 147 -37.10 11.20 -5.51
N LEU A 148 -37.08 11.92 -6.62
CA LEU A 148 -35.84 12.24 -7.34
C LEU A 148 -34.90 13.12 -6.52
N LYS A 149 -35.43 14.03 -5.70
CA LYS A 149 -34.64 14.91 -4.82
C LYS A 149 -33.95 14.11 -3.73
N ASP A 150 -34.68 13.22 -3.07
CA ASP A 150 -34.16 12.37 -2.00
C ASP A 150 -33.12 11.40 -2.54
N ARG A 151 -33.34 10.85 -3.74
CA ARG A 151 -32.37 9.99 -4.42
C ARG A 151 -31.10 10.75 -4.81
N ALA A 152 -31.23 12.02 -5.27
CA ALA A 152 -30.09 12.87 -5.55
C ALA A 152 -29.26 13.18 -4.28
N LEU A 153 -29.92 13.46 -3.16
CA LEU A 153 -29.25 13.67 -1.86
C LEU A 153 -28.55 12.39 -1.38
N ALA A 154 -29.18 11.25 -1.52
CA ALA A 154 -28.57 9.97 -1.17
C ALA A 154 -27.34 9.67 -2.05
N ALA A 155 -27.45 9.89 -3.38
CA ALA A 155 -26.33 9.77 -4.31
C ALA A 155 -25.19 10.72 -3.93
N LEU A 156 -25.51 11.99 -3.62
CA LEU A 156 -24.53 13.00 -3.21
C LEU A 156 -23.74 12.56 -1.95
N LYS A 157 -24.43 11.97 -0.98
CA LYS A 157 -23.78 11.42 0.23
C LYS A 157 -22.76 10.33 -0.11
N PHE A 158 -23.13 9.38 -0.95
CA PHE A 158 -22.22 8.32 -1.39
C PHE A 158 -21.06 8.85 -2.20
N MET A 159 -21.31 9.84 -3.07
CA MET A 159 -20.26 10.49 -3.86
C MET A 159 -19.22 11.20 -3.01
N ASN A 160 -19.66 11.94 -1.97
CA ASN A 160 -18.74 12.56 -1.02
C ASN A 160 -17.85 11.52 -0.32
N PHE A 161 -18.43 10.41 0.10
CA PHE A 161 -17.68 9.34 0.73
C PHE A 161 -16.67 8.70 -0.23
N GLU A 162 -17.07 8.46 -1.49
CA GLU A 162 -16.16 7.91 -2.51
C GLU A 162 -15.02 8.87 -2.84
N LEU A 163 -15.30 10.17 -2.96
CA LEU A 163 -14.26 11.18 -3.18
C LEU A 163 -13.24 11.20 -2.04
N GLN A 164 -13.69 11.27 -0.78
CA GLN A 164 -12.80 11.23 0.39
C GLN A 164 -11.92 9.96 0.41
N LYS A 165 -12.49 8.82 0.03
CA LYS A 165 -11.76 7.55 -0.06
C LYS A 165 -10.71 7.58 -1.17
N LEU A 166 -11.02 8.17 -2.32
CA LEU A 166 -10.06 8.34 -3.43
C LEU A 166 -8.92 9.29 -3.05
N GLU A 167 -9.23 10.44 -2.48
CA GLU A 167 -8.24 11.40 -1.99
C GLU A 167 -7.29 10.76 -0.98
N LEU A 168 -7.84 10.04 0.01
CA LEU A 168 -7.03 9.34 1.01
C LEU A 168 -6.14 8.26 0.37
N LYS A 169 -6.68 7.51 -0.59
CA LYS A 169 -5.91 6.48 -1.33
C LYS A 169 -4.76 7.12 -2.12
N ASN A 170 -5.03 8.23 -2.82
CA ASN A 170 -4.03 8.95 -3.60
C ASN A 170 -2.93 9.53 -2.71
N ASP A 171 -3.29 10.07 -1.55
CA ASP A 171 -2.35 10.56 -0.53
C ASP A 171 -1.43 9.45 0.00
N ILE A 172 -2.00 8.30 0.33
CA ILE A 172 -1.23 7.14 0.80
C ILE A 172 -0.28 6.66 -0.31
N GLN A 173 -0.77 6.54 -1.54
CA GLN A 173 0.06 6.12 -2.68
C GLN A 173 1.21 7.10 -2.96
N SER A 174 0.94 8.40 -2.86
CA SER A 174 1.95 9.45 -3.05
C SER A 174 3.05 9.39 -1.98
N LYS A 175 2.68 9.18 -0.71
CA LYS A 175 3.63 8.99 0.40
C LYS A 175 4.50 7.75 0.21
N VAL A 176 3.88 6.60 -0.12
CA VAL A 176 4.62 5.35 -0.37
C VAL A 176 5.58 5.51 -1.56
N ARG A 177 5.16 6.18 -2.63
CA ARG A 177 6.02 6.44 -3.78
C ARG A 177 7.20 7.33 -3.41
N PHE A 178 6.96 8.40 -2.64
CA PHE A 178 8.01 9.29 -2.15
C PHE A 178 9.04 8.53 -1.30
N ASP A 179 8.59 7.69 -0.36
CA ASP A 179 9.47 6.90 0.50
C ASP A 179 10.32 5.90 -0.32
N LEU A 180 9.71 5.25 -1.32
CA LEU A 180 10.41 4.33 -2.23
C LEU A 180 11.46 5.06 -3.07
N ASP A 181 11.12 6.23 -3.63
CA ASP A 181 12.04 7.03 -4.43
C ASP A 181 13.23 7.50 -3.58
N GLN A 182 12.98 7.86 -2.31
CA GLN A 182 14.05 8.23 -1.37
C GLN A 182 14.97 7.06 -1.06
N GLN A 183 14.42 5.88 -0.77
CA GLN A 183 15.21 4.67 -0.52
C GLN A 183 16.04 4.26 -1.74
N GLN A 184 15.47 4.33 -2.94
CA GLN A 184 16.22 4.06 -4.17
C GLN A 184 17.36 5.05 -4.37
N ARG A 185 17.13 6.34 -4.11
CA ARG A 185 18.15 7.37 -4.21
C ARG A 185 19.29 7.14 -3.21
N GLU A 186 18.97 6.82 -1.96
CA GLU A 186 19.98 6.49 -0.94
C GLU A 186 20.80 5.25 -1.33
N TYR A 187 20.14 4.19 -1.78
CA TYR A 187 20.83 2.99 -2.28
C TYR A 187 21.77 3.31 -3.43
N PHE A 188 21.32 4.11 -4.41
CA PHE A 188 22.15 4.50 -5.56
C PHE A 188 23.35 5.35 -5.15
N LEU A 189 23.17 6.29 -4.23
CA LEU A 189 24.27 7.10 -3.68
C LEU A 189 25.28 6.24 -2.92
N HIS A 190 24.84 5.25 -2.15
CA HIS A 190 25.71 4.30 -1.47
C HIS A 190 26.52 3.46 -2.48
N GLN A 191 25.90 2.99 -3.56
CA GLN A 191 26.60 2.26 -4.62
C GLN A 191 27.63 3.13 -5.33
N GLN A 192 27.29 4.38 -5.65
CA GLN A 192 28.25 5.32 -6.24
C GLN A 192 29.43 5.57 -5.30
N MET A 193 29.17 5.79 -4.02
CA MET A 193 30.23 6.01 -3.03
C MET A 193 31.15 4.78 -2.93
N LYS A 194 30.60 3.57 -2.94
CA LYS A 194 31.37 2.33 -2.95
C LYS A 194 32.25 2.21 -4.18
N THR A 195 31.70 2.46 -5.38
CA THR A 195 32.47 2.43 -6.64
C THR A 195 33.60 3.46 -6.63
N ILE A 196 33.34 4.68 -6.14
CA ILE A 196 34.35 5.71 -6.04
C ILE A 196 35.46 5.30 -5.05
N GLN A 197 35.12 4.68 -3.92
CA GLN A 197 36.12 4.17 -2.96
C GLN A 197 36.98 3.06 -3.56
N GLU A 198 36.38 2.14 -4.32
CA GLU A 198 37.08 1.07 -5.05
C GLU A 198 38.04 1.64 -6.12
N GLU A 199 37.61 2.64 -6.91
CA GLU A 199 38.44 3.30 -7.91
C GLU A 199 39.63 4.10 -7.30
N LEU A 200 39.42 4.65 -6.08
CA LEU A 200 40.49 5.34 -5.34
C LEU A 200 41.49 4.38 -4.66
N GLY A 201 41.29 3.06 -4.83
CA GLY A 201 42.20 2.04 -4.28
C GLY A 201 42.10 1.87 -2.77
N GLY A 202 41.02 2.35 -2.16
CA GLY A 202 40.72 2.16 -0.74
C GLY A 202 40.09 0.79 -0.51
N VAL A 203 40.63 0.02 0.44
CA VAL A 203 39.95 -1.15 1.00
C VAL A 203 38.65 -0.65 1.62
N SER A 204 37.54 -1.30 1.33
CA SER A 204 36.26 -0.87 1.91
C SER A 204 36.34 -1.00 3.45
N GLN A 205 35.71 -0.08 4.18
CA GLN A 205 35.64 -0.15 5.64
C GLN A 205 35.15 -1.52 6.12
N GLU A 206 34.26 -2.13 5.35
CA GLU A 206 33.71 -3.45 5.66
C GLU A 206 34.76 -4.57 5.53
N GLU A 207 35.62 -4.51 4.49
CA GLU A 207 36.69 -5.48 4.29
C GLU A 207 37.75 -5.34 5.40
N GLU A 208 38.07 -4.12 5.78
CA GLU A 208 39.00 -3.86 6.89
C GLU A 208 38.48 -4.40 8.24
N LEU A 209 37.20 -4.16 8.53
CA LEU A 209 36.55 -4.71 9.73
C LEU A 209 36.50 -6.24 9.72
N GLU A 210 36.28 -6.84 8.56
CA GLU A 210 36.27 -8.29 8.42
C GLU A 210 37.66 -8.90 8.59
N GLU A 211 38.70 -8.26 8.04
CA GLU A 211 40.08 -8.67 8.31
C GLU A 211 40.43 -8.62 9.80
N MET A 212 40.01 -7.56 10.50
CA MET A 212 40.22 -7.45 11.93
C MET A 212 39.48 -8.56 12.70
N ARG A 213 38.27 -8.93 12.31
CA ARG A 213 37.54 -10.08 12.88
C ARG A 213 38.27 -11.39 12.65
N GLN A 214 38.79 -11.60 11.45
CA GLN A 214 39.52 -12.84 11.12
C GLN A 214 40.84 -12.93 11.90
N LYS A 215 41.55 -11.81 12.10
CA LYS A 215 42.74 -11.74 12.95
C LYS A 215 42.37 -12.04 14.43
N ALA A 216 41.26 -11.51 14.91
CA ALA A 216 40.76 -11.74 16.25
C ALA A 216 40.38 -13.21 16.51
N ALA A 217 39.74 -13.85 15.53
CA ALA A 217 39.33 -15.26 15.62
C ALA A 217 40.53 -16.22 15.80
N LYS A 218 41.72 -15.83 15.35
CA LYS A 218 42.96 -16.60 15.52
C LYS A 218 43.58 -16.43 16.91
N LYS A 219 43.14 -15.46 17.72
CA LYS A 219 43.65 -15.18 19.05
C LYS A 219 42.89 -16.01 20.09
N LYS A 220 43.63 -16.56 21.06
CA LYS A 220 43.03 -17.31 22.19
C LYS A 220 42.76 -16.35 23.36
N TRP A 221 41.69 -15.60 23.28
CA TRP A 221 41.28 -14.65 24.31
C TRP A 221 40.33 -15.30 25.32
N ASP A 222 40.31 -14.74 26.54
CA ASP A 222 39.24 -15.01 27.49
C ASP A 222 37.96 -14.31 27.05
N ALA A 223 36.80 -14.72 27.56
CA ALA A 223 35.48 -14.21 27.16
C ALA A 223 35.34 -12.68 27.43
N LYS A 224 36.04 -12.18 28.47
CA LYS A 224 36.00 -10.75 28.82
C LYS A 224 36.74 -9.91 27.78
N THR A 225 37.93 -10.34 27.39
CA THR A 225 38.76 -9.69 26.36
C THR A 225 38.09 -9.73 24.98
N GLN A 226 37.51 -10.87 24.61
CA GLN A 226 36.78 -10.98 23.37
C GLN A 226 35.58 -10.00 23.33
N LYS A 227 34.78 -9.96 24.39
CA LYS A 227 33.65 -9.03 24.49
C LYS A 227 34.08 -7.57 24.40
N HIS A 228 35.24 -7.21 25.00
CA HIS A 228 35.78 -5.86 24.89
C HIS A 228 36.17 -5.54 23.44
N PHE A 229 36.89 -6.42 22.77
CA PHE A 229 37.25 -6.27 21.36
C PHE A 229 36.03 -6.06 20.47
N GLU A 230 35.01 -6.92 20.58
CA GLU A 230 33.76 -6.82 19.79
C GLU A 230 33.05 -5.49 20.03
N LYS A 231 33.05 -4.99 21.27
CA LYS A 231 32.48 -3.68 21.61
C LYS A 231 33.22 -2.54 20.88
N GLU A 232 34.57 -2.54 20.94
CA GLU A 232 35.36 -1.49 20.32
C GLU A 232 35.33 -1.57 18.79
N LEU A 233 35.27 -2.76 18.22
CA LEU A 233 35.07 -2.95 16.77
C LEU A 233 33.69 -2.44 16.32
N SER A 234 32.63 -2.73 17.07
CA SER A 234 31.28 -2.22 16.79
C SER A 234 31.21 -0.70 16.91
N LYS A 235 31.98 -0.09 17.79
CA LYS A 235 32.09 1.35 17.89
C LYS A 235 32.73 1.93 16.63
N MET A 236 33.85 1.37 16.17
CA MET A 236 34.53 1.78 14.95
C MET A 236 33.64 1.64 13.72
N GLN A 237 32.83 0.59 13.62
CA GLN A 237 31.88 0.36 12.53
C GLN A 237 30.85 1.50 12.38
N ARG A 238 30.47 2.15 13.50
CA ARG A 238 29.51 3.26 13.53
C ARG A 238 30.12 4.63 13.36
N MET A 239 31.44 4.72 13.35
CA MET A 239 32.14 5.99 13.24
C MET A 239 32.25 6.40 11.77
N ASN A 240 32.25 7.72 11.54
CA ASN A 240 32.53 8.25 10.23
C ASN A 240 34.03 8.07 9.91
N PRO A 241 34.41 7.37 8.80
CA PRO A 241 35.80 7.15 8.42
C PRO A 241 36.61 8.44 8.22
N GLN A 242 35.94 9.53 7.92
CA GLN A 242 36.54 10.86 7.70
C GLN A 242 36.81 11.59 9.04
N SER A 243 36.35 11.06 10.17
CA SER A 243 36.59 11.66 11.49
C SER A 243 38.01 11.38 11.98
N PRO A 244 38.71 12.36 12.57
CA PRO A 244 40.01 12.12 13.23
C PRO A 244 39.96 11.01 14.28
N ASP A 245 38.85 10.88 14.98
CA ASP A 245 38.64 9.84 16.01
C ASP A 245 38.65 8.42 15.42
N PHE A 246 38.27 8.25 14.14
CA PHE A 246 38.32 6.96 13.46
C PHE A 246 39.73 6.40 13.38
N GLY A 247 40.71 7.23 13.02
CA GLY A 247 42.12 6.85 12.98
C GLY A 247 42.66 6.41 14.33
N ILE A 248 42.25 7.11 15.42
CA ILE A 248 42.63 6.76 16.78
C ILE A 248 42.04 5.42 17.20
N GLN A 249 40.76 5.20 16.90
CA GLN A 249 40.06 3.94 17.19
C GLN A 249 40.65 2.76 16.41
N ARG A 250 40.99 2.99 15.15
CA ARG A 250 41.64 2.01 14.28
C ARG A 250 42.99 1.58 14.86
N ASN A 251 43.86 2.53 15.17
CA ASN A 251 45.16 2.25 15.78
C ASN A 251 45.05 1.52 17.10
N TYR A 252 44.03 1.85 17.91
CA TYR A 252 43.76 1.14 19.17
C TYR A 252 43.43 -0.32 18.90
N ILE A 253 42.56 -0.63 17.97
CA ILE A 253 42.14 -2.00 17.62
C ILE A 253 43.32 -2.77 17.01
N GLU A 254 44.11 -2.15 16.12
CA GLU A 254 45.30 -2.78 15.53
C GLU A 254 46.29 -3.15 16.62
N LEU A 255 46.61 -2.21 17.55
CA LEU A 255 47.48 -2.47 18.67
C LEU A 255 46.95 -3.58 19.58
N PHE A 256 45.61 -3.59 19.83
CA PHE A 256 44.96 -4.62 20.61
C PHE A 256 45.11 -6.03 19.97
N LEU A 257 45.08 -6.11 18.64
CA LEU A 257 45.32 -7.35 17.91
C LEU A 257 46.79 -7.76 17.92
N GLU A 258 47.73 -6.82 17.96
CA GLU A 258 49.17 -7.10 17.95
C GLU A 258 49.72 -7.58 19.30
N LEU A 259 49.06 -7.20 20.40
CA LEU A 259 49.49 -7.60 21.73
C LEU A 259 49.67 -9.11 21.85
N PRO A 260 50.76 -9.59 22.56
CA PRO A 260 51.07 -11.00 22.71
C PRO A 260 50.20 -11.65 23.80
N TRP A 261 48.87 -11.66 23.55
CA TRP A 261 47.91 -12.30 24.47
C TRP A 261 48.27 -13.77 24.72
N ASN A 262 48.31 -14.16 26.00
CA ASN A 262 48.64 -15.53 26.43
C ASN A 262 50.06 -16.03 26.04
N HIS A 263 50.94 -15.10 25.62
CA HIS A 263 52.35 -15.42 25.46
C HIS A 263 53.13 -14.92 26.68
N PHE A 264 53.66 -15.84 27.39
CA PHE A 264 54.45 -15.56 28.61
C PHE A 264 55.89 -15.93 28.34
N SER A 265 56.83 -15.09 28.80
CA SER A 265 58.26 -15.43 28.87
C SER A 265 58.44 -16.48 29.99
N LYS A 266 59.34 -17.40 29.76
CA LYS A 266 59.74 -18.33 30.83
C LYS A 266 60.64 -17.59 31.83
N ASP A 267 60.22 -17.53 33.07
CA ASP A 267 61.02 -16.97 34.13
C ASP A 267 62.23 -17.87 34.41
N LYS A 268 63.39 -17.28 34.56
CA LYS A 268 64.62 -17.97 34.94
C LYS A 268 64.81 -17.70 36.46
N PHE A 269 64.37 -18.65 37.27
CA PHE A 269 64.58 -18.60 38.71
C PHE A 269 66.00 -19.10 39.06
N ASP A 270 67.02 -18.31 38.70
CA ASP A 270 68.43 -18.58 39.10
C ASP A 270 68.92 -17.45 40.03
N LEU A 271 68.88 -17.75 41.29
CA LEU A 271 69.29 -16.80 42.34
C LEU A 271 70.73 -16.32 42.16
N LYS A 272 71.63 -17.20 41.68
CA LYS A 272 73.05 -16.80 41.45
C LYS A 272 73.16 -15.82 40.25
N PHE A 273 72.37 -16.00 39.28
CA PHE A 273 72.26 -15.08 38.13
C PHE A 273 71.63 -13.75 38.56
N ALA A 274 70.56 -13.78 39.36
CA ALA A 274 69.88 -12.59 39.84
C ALA A 274 70.86 -11.76 40.68
N GLN A 275 71.61 -12.40 41.60
CA GLN A 275 72.65 -11.75 42.41
C GLN A 275 73.68 -11.06 41.52
N LYS A 276 74.20 -11.72 40.51
CA LYS A 276 75.20 -11.11 39.58
C LYS A 276 74.64 -9.89 38.85
N VAL A 277 73.38 -9.91 38.46
CA VAL A 277 72.73 -8.77 37.80
C VAL A 277 72.59 -7.61 38.77
N LEU A 278 72.12 -7.88 39.98
CA LEU A 278 71.98 -6.86 41.05
C LEU A 278 73.32 -6.24 41.42
N ASP A 279 74.36 -7.05 41.49
CA ASP A 279 75.71 -6.58 41.79
C ASP A 279 76.33 -5.74 40.69
N ARG A 280 76.02 -6.06 39.46
CA ARG A 280 76.45 -5.32 38.23
C ARG A 280 75.75 -3.95 38.15
N ASP A 281 74.44 -3.93 38.36
CA ASP A 281 73.60 -2.78 38.07
C ASP A 281 73.43 -1.83 39.30
N HIS A 282 73.75 -2.27 40.51
CA HIS A 282 73.63 -1.49 41.72
C HIS A 282 74.94 -1.58 42.59
N PHE A 283 75.46 -0.42 42.93
CA PHE A 283 76.61 -0.32 43.80
C PHE A 283 76.18 -0.26 45.30
N GLY A 284 76.78 -1.08 46.18
CA GLY A 284 76.39 -1.18 47.54
C GLY A 284 75.12 -1.94 47.78
N LEU A 285 74.39 -1.68 48.86
CA LEU A 285 73.13 -2.31 49.23
C LEU A 285 73.21 -3.83 49.45
N ASP A 286 74.32 -4.31 50.03
CA ASP A 286 74.64 -5.71 50.18
C ASP A 286 73.65 -6.49 51.06
N GLU A 287 73.00 -5.80 52.06
CA GLU A 287 71.95 -6.40 52.88
C GLU A 287 70.62 -6.55 52.19
N VAL A 288 70.39 -5.85 51.05
CA VAL A 288 69.11 -5.87 50.32
C VAL A 288 69.17 -6.81 49.07
N LYS A 289 70.36 -6.99 48.53
CA LYS A 289 70.59 -7.92 47.41
C LYS A 289 70.60 -9.35 47.87
#